data_947bd4b2f9cf11b25b7602465f36190a
#
_entry.id   947bd4b2f9cf11b25b7602465f36190a
#
_cell.length_a   1.000
_cell.length_b   1.000
_cell.length_c   1.000
_cell.angle_alpha   90.00
_cell.angle_beta   90.00
_cell.angle_gamma   90.00
#
_symmetry.space_group_name_H-M   'P 1'
#
loop_
_entity.id
_entity.type
_entity.pdbx_description
1 polymer ?
#
loop_
_entity_poly.entity_id
_entity_poly.type
_entity_poly.pdbx_seq_one_letter_code
_entity_poly.pdbx_strand_id
1 'polypeptide(L)'
;MFSKYIFYPIKIHHKYHTIPMMNSPFLLENQTEYKKWRDNKLAQYPASKDKILVKLNDSNLNDNSINLLRDSINKYNFGIYEFNSKLTNEYLKKFCSKLKLLQSVSNLLADENDISNITNQNTERKQSSGIEYIPYTNKQLNWHTDGYYYPIDSAVKSFLLHCEHPAKSGGENILLDHEIMYIFLRDHNPDYIKILMQNDIMEIPGNKNIKGSGSIKGPVFYIDEKNFLNMRFTSRQQNIIWQKSDMIKKIKDYIFSFIAEDNYYTFNILLRENQGYIANNVLHKRKEYVDGDKKRLLKRLRFSERVE
;
A
#
# COMPACT_ATOMS: atom_id res chain seq x y z
N MET A 1 -19.52 -29.43 -13.68
CA MET A 1 -18.31 -29.27 -14.51
C MET A 1 -17.24 -28.62 -13.67
N PHE A 2 -16.24 -29.42 -13.21
CA PHE A 2 -15.18 -28.92 -12.35
C PHE A 2 -14.09 -28.28 -13.21
N SER A 3 -13.89 -26.97 -13.07
CA SER A 3 -12.78 -26.25 -13.71
C SER A 3 -11.48 -26.61 -13.02
N LYS A 4 -10.53 -27.15 -13.79
CA LYS A 4 -9.18 -27.53 -13.35
C LYS A 4 -8.37 -26.25 -13.10
N TYR A 5 -8.05 -25.97 -11.86
CA TYR A 5 -7.03 -24.99 -11.49
C TYR A 5 -5.65 -25.57 -11.80
N ILE A 6 -4.98 -25.01 -12.78
CA ILE A 6 -3.59 -25.33 -13.11
C ILE A 6 -2.71 -24.54 -12.17
N PHE A 7 -2.13 -25.21 -11.18
CA PHE A 7 -1.04 -24.66 -10.37
C PHE A 7 0.26 -24.77 -11.18
N TYR A 8 0.85 -23.63 -11.54
CA TYR A 8 2.22 -23.59 -12.00
C TYR A 8 3.14 -23.78 -10.79
N PRO A 9 4.09 -24.72 -10.80
CA PRO A 9 5.08 -24.84 -9.75
C PRO A 9 6.02 -23.63 -9.82
N ILE A 10 6.05 -22.84 -8.74
CA ILE A 10 6.99 -21.74 -8.57
C ILE A 10 8.39 -22.36 -8.51
N LYS A 11 9.19 -22.20 -9.56
CA LYS A 11 10.63 -22.46 -9.52
C LYS A 11 11.25 -21.41 -8.61
N ILE A 12 11.64 -21.85 -7.42
CA ILE A 12 12.44 -21.05 -6.50
C ILE A 12 13.84 -20.90 -7.11
N HIS A 13 14.09 -19.82 -7.80
CA HIS A 13 15.44 -19.36 -8.13
C HIS A 13 15.88 -18.33 -7.09
N HIS A 14 16.65 -18.78 -6.11
CA HIS A 14 17.44 -17.93 -5.25
C HIS A 14 18.51 -17.21 -6.07
N LYS A 15 18.46 -15.89 -6.10
CA LYS A 15 19.53 -14.88 -6.08
C LYS A 15 19.02 -13.57 -6.68
N TYR A 16 18.41 -12.74 -5.88
CA TYR A 16 18.27 -11.33 -6.22
C TYR A 16 19.05 -10.50 -5.21
N HIS A 17 20.35 -10.41 -5.43
CA HIS A 17 21.08 -9.20 -5.05
C HIS A 17 20.99 -8.26 -6.26
N THR A 18 19.91 -7.51 -6.37
CA THR A 18 19.94 -6.27 -7.15
C THR A 18 20.97 -5.41 -6.45
N ILE A 19 22.09 -5.13 -7.12
CA ILE A 19 23.10 -4.19 -6.63
C ILE A 19 22.44 -2.81 -6.75
N PRO A 20 22.11 -2.14 -5.64
CA PRO A 20 21.56 -0.79 -5.70
C PRO A 20 22.52 0.11 -6.46
N MET A 21 22.01 1.12 -7.19
CA MET A 21 22.89 2.08 -7.87
C MET A 21 23.87 2.69 -6.85
N MET A 22 25.14 2.82 -7.20
CA MET A 22 26.21 3.27 -6.30
C MET A 22 25.86 4.56 -5.52
N ASN A 23 25.01 5.42 -6.06
CA ASN A 23 24.62 6.70 -5.48
C ASN A 23 23.21 6.67 -4.86
N SER A 24 22.66 5.49 -4.51
CA SER A 24 21.35 5.40 -3.88
C SER A 24 21.32 6.12 -2.53
N PRO A 25 20.36 7.02 -2.27
CA PRO A 25 20.22 7.64 -0.95
C PRO A 25 19.81 6.64 0.14
N PHE A 26 19.34 5.46 -0.26
CA PHE A 26 18.89 4.41 0.66
C PHE A 26 20.00 3.47 1.13
N LEU A 27 21.20 3.54 0.54
CA LEU A 27 22.36 2.85 1.06
C LEU A 27 22.89 3.57 2.30
N LEU A 28 23.21 2.81 3.36
CA LEU A 28 23.60 3.41 4.65
C LEU A 28 24.94 4.14 4.59
N GLU A 29 25.83 3.70 3.71
CA GLU A 29 27.12 4.34 3.43
C GLU A 29 27.01 5.70 2.71
N ASN A 30 25.94 5.95 1.96
CA ASN A 30 25.74 7.17 1.17
C ASN A 30 25.10 8.29 1.98
N GLN A 31 25.81 8.78 2.99
CA GLN A 31 25.28 9.79 3.93
C GLN A 31 24.98 11.14 3.27
N THR A 32 25.76 11.55 2.31
CA THR A 32 25.60 12.85 1.60
C THR A 32 24.33 12.83 0.75
N GLU A 33 24.16 11.78 -0.06
CA GLU A 33 23.00 11.56 -0.92
C GLU A 33 21.72 11.41 -0.07
N TYR A 34 21.83 10.68 1.03
CA TYR A 34 20.73 10.54 1.98
C TYR A 34 20.29 11.89 2.55
N LYS A 35 21.20 12.69 3.10
CA LYS A 35 20.86 14.00 3.68
C LYS A 35 20.19 14.90 2.66
N LYS A 36 20.76 15.00 1.44
CA LYS A 36 20.18 15.79 0.36
C LYS A 36 18.78 15.34 -0.01
N TRP A 37 18.58 14.03 -0.19
CA TRP A 37 17.27 13.45 -0.49
C TRP A 37 16.27 13.68 0.64
N ARG A 38 16.67 13.39 1.90
CA ARG A 38 15.85 13.56 3.11
C ARG A 38 15.36 15.01 3.25
N ASP A 39 16.27 15.97 3.18
CA ASP A 39 15.97 17.38 3.37
C ASP A 39 15.01 17.88 2.29
N ASN A 40 15.23 17.48 1.04
CA ASN A 40 14.32 17.77 -0.05
C ASN A 40 12.92 17.12 0.17
N LYS A 41 12.87 15.86 0.58
CA LYS A 41 11.61 15.14 0.87
C LYS A 41 10.82 15.82 1.96
N LEU A 42 11.46 16.17 3.08
CA LEU A 42 10.80 16.82 4.21
C LEU A 42 10.34 18.24 3.88
N ALA A 43 11.15 19.02 3.17
CA ALA A 43 10.82 20.40 2.77
C ALA A 43 9.63 20.48 1.81
N GLN A 44 9.42 19.45 0.98
CA GLN A 44 8.33 19.40 0.02
C GLN A 44 7.05 18.76 0.56
N TYR A 45 7.06 18.23 1.79
CA TYR A 45 5.90 17.51 2.31
C TYR A 45 4.68 18.43 2.45
N PRO A 46 3.50 18.06 1.94
CA PRO A 46 2.38 18.97 1.83
C PRO A 46 1.72 19.19 3.19
N ALA A 47 1.36 20.44 3.50
CA ALA A 47 0.73 20.82 4.75
C ALA A 47 -0.76 20.38 4.85
N SER A 48 -1.41 20.09 3.71
CA SER A 48 -2.82 19.65 3.68
C SER A 48 -3.16 18.88 2.41
N LYS A 49 -4.22 18.06 2.47
CA LYS A 49 -4.75 17.30 1.33
C LYS A 49 -5.23 18.20 0.18
N ASP A 50 -5.69 19.40 0.46
CA ASP A 50 -6.22 20.30 -0.56
C ASP A 50 -5.12 20.76 -1.54
N LYS A 51 -3.87 20.74 -1.11
CA LYS A 51 -2.71 21.04 -1.95
C LYS A 51 -2.35 19.92 -2.93
N ILE A 52 -2.85 18.71 -2.71
CA ILE A 52 -2.54 17.53 -3.53
C ILE A 52 -3.77 16.94 -4.21
N LEU A 53 -4.94 17.56 -4.05
CA LEU A 53 -6.17 17.14 -4.73
C LEU A 53 -6.15 17.61 -6.19
N VAL A 54 -6.14 16.67 -7.12
CA VAL A 54 -6.21 16.94 -8.55
C VAL A 54 -7.62 16.70 -9.06
N LYS A 55 -8.24 17.74 -9.62
CA LYS A 55 -9.54 17.61 -10.29
C LYS A 55 -9.34 17.09 -11.71
N LEU A 56 -10.06 16.02 -12.05
CA LEU A 56 -9.98 15.33 -13.33
C LEU A 56 -11.33 15.42 -14.05
N ASN A 57 -11.28 15.56 -15.37
CA ASN A 57 -12.46 15.52 -16.21
C ASN A 57 -12.50 14.19 -16.96
N ASP A 58 -13.60 13.44 -16.79
CA ASP A 58 -13.78 12.13 -17.45
C ASP A 58 -13.92 12.23 -18.97
N SER A 59 -14.55 13.30 -19.49
CA SER A 59 -14.67 13.53 -20.92
C SER A 59 -13.33 13.93 -21.57
N ASN A 60 -12.39 14.45 -20.78
CA ASN A 60 -11.07 14.88 -21.26
C ASN A 60 -9.99 14.69 -20.19
N LEU A 61 -9.41 13.49 -20.14
CA LEU A 61 -8.19 13.20 -19.36
C LEU A 61 -6.99 13.82 -20.06
N ASN A 62 -6.79 15.12 -19.84
CA ASN A 62 -5.65 15.82 -20.42
C ASN A 62 -4.35 15.45 -19.70
N ASP A 63 -3.25 15.52 -20.43
CA ASP A 63 -1.94 15.13 -19.92
C ASP A 63 -1.46 16.04 -18.77
N ASN A 64 -1.87 17.31 -18.71
CA ASN A 64 -1.51 18.21 -17.63
C ASN A 64 -2.03 17.74 -16.28
N SER A 65 -3.33 17.37 -16.20
CA SER A 65 -3.91 16.85 -14.97
C SER A 65 -3.29 15.50 -14.55
N ILE A 66 -2.99 14.63 -15.52
CA ILE A 66 -2.28 13.37 -15.27
C ILE A 66 -0.87 13.63 -14.76
N ASN A 67 -0.15 14.60 -15.33
CA ASN A 67 1.18 14.97 -14.86
C ASN A 67 1.15 15.57 -13.46
N LEU A 68 0.19 16.45 -13.13
CA LEU A 68 0.02 16.97 -11.77
C LEU A 68 -0.19 15.83 -10.74
N LEU A 69 -1.00 14.84 -11.09
CA LEU A 69 -1.22 13.68 -10.23
C LEU A 69 0.06 12.84 -10.09
N ARG A 70 0.76 12.60 -11.21
CA ARG A 70 2.06 11.90 -11.21
C ARG A 70 3.10 12.62 -10.36
N ASP A 71 3.22 13.95 -10.49
CA ASP A 71 4.13 14.76 -9.69
C ASP A 71 3.82 14.66 -8.19
N SER A 72 2.53 14.66 -7.82
CA SER A 72 2.10 14.44 -6.43
C SER A 72 2.54 13.06 -5.94
N ILE A 73 2.32 12.00 -6.74
CA ILE A 73 2.70 10.64 -6.37
C ILE A 73 4.22 10.49 -6.27
N ASN A 74 4.98 11.10 -7.17
CA ASN A 74 6.45 11.07 -7.14
C ASN A 74 7.02 11.80 -5.91
N LYS A 75 6.36 12.87 -5.45
CA LYS A 75 6.79 13.62 -4.27
C LYS A 75 6.42 12.94 -2.95
N TYR A 76 5.20 12.39 -2.86
CA TYR A 76 4.59 11.96 -1.60
C TYR A 76 4.31 10.46 -1.55
N ASN A 77 4.63 9.72 -2.61
CA ASN A 77 4.23 8.34 -2.85
C ASN A 77 2.70 8.12 -2.90
N PHE A 78 1.91 9.18 -2.94
CA PHE A 78 0.46 9.13 -3.19
C PHE A 78 -0.04 10.44 -3.79
N GLY A 79 -1.18 10.36 -4.48
CA GLY A 79 -1.89 11.52 -5.02
C GLY A 79 -3.39 11.29 -4.93
N ILE A 80 -4.13 12.36 -4.60
CA ILE A 80 -5.59 12.35 -4.44
C ILE A 80 -6.21 12.94 -5.69
N TYR A 81 -7.29 12.35 -6.16
CA TYR A 81 -8.02 12.84 -7.32
C TYR A 81 -9.51 12.88 -7.09
N GLU A 82 -10.20 13.71 -7.88
CA GLU A 82 -11.65 13.82 -7.94
C GLU A 82 -12.09 13.91 -9.40
N PHE A 83 -12.99 13.02 -9.80
CA PHE A 83 -13.65 13.10 -11.09
C PHE A 83 -14.97 13.85 -11.00
N ASN A 84 -15.36 14.51 -12.09
CA ASN A 84 -16.62 15.23 -12.18
C ASN A 84 -17.84 14.32 -12.38
N SER A 85 -17.65 13.03 -12.66
CA SER A 85 -18.73 12.06 -12.85
C SER A 85 -18.36 10.67 -12.37
N LYS A 86 -19.35 9.79 -12.30
CA LYS A 86 -19.19 8.38 -11.98
C LYS A 86 -18.43 7.65 -13.09
N LEU A 87 -17.47 6.81 -12.70
CA LEU A 87 -16.62 6.06 -13.62
C LEU A 87 -17.07 4.61 -13.77
N THR A 88 -16.92 4.07 -15.00
CA THR A 88 -17.03 2.64 -15.25
C THR A 88 -15.73 1.92 -14.89
N ASN A 89 -15.78 0.60 -14.75
CA ASN A 89 -14.60 -0.22 -14.48
C ASN A 89 -13.55 -0.09 -15.59
N GLU A 90 -14.00 -0.05 -16.85
CA GLU A 90 -13.14 0.13 -18.03
C GLU A 90 -12.45 1.49 -18.00
N TYR A 91 -13.18 2.53 -17.57
CA TYR A 91 -12.60 3.87 -17.47
C TYR A 91 -11.56 3.95 -16.37
N LEU A 92 -11.79 3.31 -15.21
CA LEU A 92 -10.79 3.22 -14.14
C LEU A 92 -9.50 2.54 -14.62
N LYS A 93 -9.61 1.46 -15.40
CA LYS A 93 -8.44 0.80 -16.01
C LYS A 93 -7.73 1.71 -17.01
N LYS A 94 -8.48 2.40 -17.89
CA LYS A 94 -7.93 3.39 -18.82
C LYS A 94 -7.22 4.52 -18.09
N PHE A 95 -7.78 5.00 -16.98
CA PHE A 95 -7.13 6.00 -16.13
C PHE A 95 -5.81 5.48 -15.56
N CYS A 96 -5.79 4.27 -15.00
CA CYS A 96 -4.56 3.65 -14.50
C CYS A 96 -3.50 3.51 -15.60
N SER A 97 -3.90 3.14 -16.83
CA SER A 97 -2.96 3.00 -17.96
C SER A 97 -2.29 4.32 -18.35
N LYS A 98 -2.95 5.47 -18.17
CA LYS A 98 -2.35 6.80 -18.35
C LYS A 98 -1.20 7.07 -17.35
N LEU A 99 -1.20 6.40 -16.22
CA LEU A 99 -0.13 6.43 -15.22
C LEU A 99 0.85 5.25 -15.38
N LYS A 100 0.80 4.54 -16.51
CA LYS A 100 1.62 3.36 -16.84
C LYS A 100 1.43 2.18 -15.88
N LEU A 101 0.26 2.07 -15.25
CA LEU A 101 -0.14 0.95 -14.41
C LEU A 101 -0.94 -0.03 -15.28
N LEU A 102 -0.29 -1.11 -15.75
CA LEU A 102 -0.81 -2.04 -16.75
C LEU A 102 -0.95 -3.47 -16.21
N GLN A 103 -0.08 -3.88 -15.28
CA GLN A 103 -0.04 -5.25 -14.77
C GLN A 103 -0.71 -5.32 -13.41
N SER A 104 -1.96 -5.76 -13.42
CA SER A 104 -2.71 -5.94 -12.18
C SER A 104 -2.19 -7.13 -11.37
N VAL A 105 -2.13 -6.96 -10.06
CA VAL A 105 -1.89 -8.06 -9.11
C VAL A 105 -3.25 -8.57 -8.65
N SER A 106 -3.64 -9.76 -9.12
CA SER A 106 -4.92 -10.35 -8.76
C SER A 106 -5.00 -10.64 -7.26
N ASN A 107 -6.20 -10.49 -6.72
CA ASN A 107 -6.53 -10.87 -5.35
C ASN A 107 -7.49 -12.06 -5.42
N LEU A 108 -7.37 -13.04 -4.52
CA LEU A 108 -8.31 -14.16 -4.38
C LEU A 108 -9.79 -13.73 -4.26
N LEU A 109 -10.03 -12.47 -3.96
CA LEU A 109 -11.34 -11.85 -3.76
C LEU A 109 -11.62 -10.74 -4.77
N ALA A 110 -10.83 -10.64 -5.85
CA ALA A 110 -11.12 -9.73 -6.95
C ALA A 110 -12.27 -10.30 -7.79
N ASP A 111 -13.07 -9.41 -8.33
CA ASP A 111 -14.06 -9.75 -9.35
C ASP A 111 -13.34 -10.11 -10.68
N GLU A 112 -14.08 -10.59 -11.68
CA GLU A 112 -13.56 -11.08 -12.97
C GLU A 112 -12.60 -10.11 -13.69
N ASN A 113 -12.61 -8.83 -13.31
CA ASN A 113 -11.82 -7.77 -13.94
C ASN A 113 -10.65 -7.25 -13.08
N ASP A 114 -10.11 -8.02 -12.14
CA ASP A 114 -9.04 -7.63 -11.19
C ASP A 114 -9.40 -6.42 -10.29
N ILE A 115 -10.66 -5.98 -10.30
CA ILE A 115 -11.17 -4.92 -9.44
C ILE A 115 -11.82 -5.55 -8.23
N SER A 116 -11.33 -5.17 -7.05
CA SER A 116 -11.94 -5.62 -5.79
C SER A 116 -12.98 -4.61 -5.33
N ASN A 117 -14.22 -5.03 -5.20
CA ASN A 117 -15.29 -4.26 -4.59
C ASN A 117 -15.18 -4.32 -3.06
N ILE A 118 -14.63 -3.26 -2.45
CA ILE A 118 -14.44 -3.15 -1.00
C ILE A 118 -15.73 -2.60 -0.38
N THR A 119 -16.57 -3.51 0.06
CA THR A 119 -17.85 -3.23 0.70
C THR A 119 -18.07 -4.17 1.88
N ASN A 120 -18.97 -3.83 2.79
CA ASN A 120 -19.29 -4.67 3.92
C ASN A 120 -20.07 -5.93 3.49
N GLN A 121 -19.43 -7.09 3.57
CA GLN A 121 -19.99 -8.41 3.20
C GLN A 121 -20.13 -9.34 4.40
N ASN A 122 -20.29 -8.78 5.61
CA ASN A 122 -20.24 -9.51 6.89
C ASN A 122 -21.16 -10.73 7.00
N THR A 123 -22.26 -10.78 6.27
CA THR A 123 -23.22 -11.89 6.37
C THR A 123 -22.99 -13.01 5.36
N GLU A 124 -22.56 -12.69 4.16
CA GLU A 124 -22.51 -13.66 3.05
C GLU A 124 -21.20 -14.47 3.02
N ARG A 125 -20.06 -13.86 3.28
CA ARG A 125 -18.75 -14.53 3.23
C ARG A 125 -18.36 -15.26 4.51
N LYS A 126 -18.86 -14.82 5.67
CA LYS A 126 -18.68 -15.55 6.94
C LYS A 126 -19.38 -16.90 6.92
N GLN A 127 -20.49 -17.03 6.20
CA GLN A 127 -21.24 -18.27 6.07
C GLN A 127 -20.54 -19.32 5.19
N SER A 128 -19.72 -18.90 4.21
CA SER A 128 -19.11 -19.82 3.24
C SER A 128 -17.70 -20.31 3.60
N SER A 129 -16.91 -19.54 4.36
CA SER A 129 -15.50 -19.87 4.64
C SER A 129 -15.12 -19.87 6.12
N GLY A 130 -15.97 -19.38 7.01
CA GLY A 130 -15.64 -19.19 8.43
C GLY A 130 -14.53 -18.16 8.73
N ILE A 131 -13.96 -17.51 7.69
CA ILE A 131 -12.86 -16.57 7.80
C ILE A 131 -13.38 -15.14 7.57
N GLU A 132 -13.12 -14.26 8.52
CA GLU A 132 -13.42 -12.84 8.38
C GLU A 132 -12.26 -12.10 7.72
N TYR A 133 -12.51 -11.56 6.52
CA TYR A 133 -11.54 -10.71 5.83
C TYR A 133 -11.83 -9.24 6.16
N ILE A 134 -11.06 -8.66 7.08
CA ILE A 134 -11.27 -7.30 7.62
C ILE A 134 -11.47 -6.21 6.53
N PRO A 135 -10.74 -6.18 5.39
CA PRO A 135 -11.00 -5.20 4.34
C PRO A 135 -12.46 -5.16 3.85
N TYR A 136 -13.16 -6.31 3.89
CA TYR A 136 -14.56 -6.46 3.46
C TYR A 136 -15.56 -6.42 4.62
N THR A 137 -15.18 -5.73 5.69
CA THR A 137 -16.03 -5.46 6.85
C THR A 137 -16.08 -3.96 7.12
N ASN A 138 -16.96 -3.53 7.99
CA ASN A 138 -17.02 -2.16 8.47
C ASN A 138 -16.05 -1.86 9.63
N LYS A 139 -15.33 -2.87 10.13
CA LYS A 139 -14.37 -2.74 11.22
C LYS A 139 -13.14 -1.92 10.82
N GLN A 140 -12.44 -1.40 11.81
CA GLN A 140 -11.15 -0.74 11.61
C GLN A 140 -10.15 -1.68 10.92
N LEU A 141 -9.40 -1.15 9.95
CA LEU A 141 -8.28 -1.82 9.31
C LEU A 141 -6.98 -1.18 9.79
N ASN A 142 -6.13 -1.96 10.45
CA ASN A 142 -4.89 -1.49 11.04
C ASN A 142 -3.84 -1.10 9.97
N TRP A 143 -2.79 -0.38 10.38
CA TRP A 143 -1.69 0.02 9.53
C TRP A 143 -1.07 -1.15 8.77
N HIS A 144 -0.96 -1.03 7.44
CA HIS A 144 -0.35 -2.03 6.58
C HIS A 144 0.07 -1.42 5.23
N THR A 145 0.88 -2.16 4.50
CA THR A 145 1.07 -2.02 3.06
C THR A 145 0.26 -3.13 2.36
N ASP A 146 -0.28 -2.86 1.18
CA ASP A 146 -1.03 -3.88 0.45
C ASP A 146 -0.10 -5.03 0.01
N GLY A 147 -0.59 -6.26 0.09
CA GLY A 147 0.17 -7.44 -0.32
C GLY A 147 1.36 -7.79 0.57
N TYR A 148 1.45 -7.29 1.81
CA TYR A 148 2.54 -7.62 2.75
C TYR A 148 2.75 -9.12 2.98
N TYR A 149 1.81 -9.93 2.58
CA TYR A 149 1.82 -11.40 2.66
C TYR A 149 2.28 -12.08 1.36
N TYR A 150 2.67 -11.32 0.35
CA TYR A 150 3.31 -11.84 -0.86
C TYR A 150 4.84 -11.83 -0.72
N PRO A 151 5.55 -12.72 -1.44
CA PRO A 151 7.00 -12.60 -1.60
C PRO A 151 7.35 -11.32 -2.38
N ILE A 152 8.60 -10.86 -2.23
CA ILE A 152 9.04 -9.56 -2.79
C ILE A 152 8.93 -9.52 -4.33
N ASP A 153 9.21 -10.63 -5.00
CA ASP A 153 9.11 -10.78 -6.46
C ASP A 153 7.68 -10.68 -7.01
N SER A 154 6.70 -10.82 -6.11
CA SER A 154 5.27 -10.69 -6.42
C SER A 154 4.62 -9.55 -5.62
N ALA A 155 5.43 -8.59 -5.15
CA ALA A 155 4.96 -7.50 -4.31
C ALA A 155 3.98 -6.58 -5.06
N VAL A 156 2.99 -6.09 -4.34
CA VAL A 156 2.17 -4.96 -4.79
C VAL A 156 3.03 -3.71 -4.68
N LYS A 157 3.32 -3.04 -5.80
CA LYS A 157 4.10 -1.80 -5.83
C LYS A 157 3.25 -0.54 -5.82
N SER A 158 2.00 -0.63 -6.31
CA SER A 158 1.05 0.47 -6.21
C SER A 158 -0.39 -0.03 -6.15
N PHE A 159 -1.29 0.85 -5.73
CA PHE A 159 -2.72 0.57 -5.78
C PHE A 159 -3.54 1.85 -5.98
N LEU A 160 -4.72 1.67 -6.57
CA LEU A 160 -5.77 2.68 -6.67
C LEU A 160 -6.90 2.31 -5.71
N LEU A 161 -7.46 3.30 -5.02
CA LEU A 161 -8.71 3.21 -4.30
C LEU A 161 -9.65 4.33 -4.75
N HIS A 162 -10.83 3.96 -5.28
CA HIS A 162 -11.83 4.88 -5.81
C HIS A 162 -13.16 4.71 -5.08
N CYS A 163 -13.76 5.81 -4.63
CA CYS A 163 -15.03 5.80 -3.93
C CYS A 163 -16.20 5.90 -4.92
N GLU A 164 -16.98 4.84 -5.01
CA GLU A 164 -18.24 4.84 -5.76
C GLU A 164 -19.42 5.25 -4.84
N HIS A 165 -19.43 4.77 -3.59
CA HIS A 165 -20.40 5.17 -2.57
C HIS A 165 -19.69 5.37 -1.23
N PRO A 166 -19.74 6.57 -0.61
CA PRO A 166 -19.16 6.82 0.69
C PRO A 166 -19.97 6.13 1.81
N ALA A 167 -19.35 5.99 2.98
CA ALA A 167 -20.06 5.62 4.20
C ALA A 167 -20.98 6.76 4.67
N LYS A 168 -21.97 6.46 5.49
CA LYS A 168 -22.78 7.47 6.20
C LYS A 168 -21.92 8.26 7.18
N SER A 169 -21.02 7.56 7.89
CA SER A 169 -20.06 8.16 8.81
C SER A 169 -18.83 7.27 8.99
N GLY A 170 -17.68 7.86 9.30
CA GLY A 170 -16.42 7.14 9.46
C GLY A 170 -15.83 6.66 8.13
N GLY A 171 -14.90 5.71 8.19
CA GLY A 171 -14.28 5.11 7.02
C GLY A 171 -13.15 5.94 6.43
N GLU A 172 -12.62 6.89 7.19
CA GLU A 172 -11.45 7.67 6.79
C GLU A 172 -10.27 6.76 6.52
N ASN A 173 -9.61 6.99 5.39
CA ASN A 173 -8.33 6.38 5.08
C ASN A 173 -7.23 7.30 5.61
N ILE A 174 -6.28 6.74 6.32
CA ILE A 174 -5.14 7.48 6.83
C ILE A 174 -3.90 6.94 6.15
N LEU A 175 -3.16 7.80 5.47
CA LEU A 175 -1.97 7.48 4.72
C LEU A 175 -0.73 8.03 5.42
N LEU A 176 0.36 7.27 5.38
CA LEU A 176 1.68 7.67 5.82
C LEU A 176 2.70 7.18 4.78
N ASP A 177 3.41 8.11 4.17
CA ASP A 177 4.49 7.78 3.24
C ASP A 177 5.57 6.93 3.96
N HIS A 178 5.85 5.76 3.40
CA HIS A 178 6.84 4.85 3.96
C HIS A 178 8.27 5.42 3.93
N GLU A 179 8.57 6.34 3.03
CA GLU A 179 9.85 7.05 3.01
C GLU A 179 10.02 7.98 4.22
N ILE A 180 8.91 8.56 4.72
CA ILE A 180 8.93 9.33 5.98
C ILE A 180 9.25 8.41 7.15
N MET A 181 8.62 7.25 7.24
CA MET A 181 8.94 6.26 8.28
C MET A 181 10.42 5.85 8.21
N TYR A 182 10.95 5.63 7.01
CA TYR A 182 12.36 5.31 6.80
C TYR A 182 13.28 6.43 7.31
N ILE A 183 12.98 7.69 6.99
CA ILE A 183 13.75 8.85 7.43
C ILE A 183 13.83 8.89 8.97
N PHE A 184 12.68 8.82 9.64
CA PHE A 184 12.65 8.90 11.10
C PHE A 184 13.37 7.74 11.78
N LEU A 185 13.25 6.53 11.25
CA LEU A 185 14.00 5.37 11.77
C LEU A 185 15.50 5.52 11.55
N ARG A 186 15.93 5.94 10.34
CA ARG A 186 17.35 6.10 10.01
C ARG A 186 18.00 7.24 10.79
N ASP A 187 17.33 8.37 10.94
CA ASP A 187 17.83 9.51 11.72
C ASP A 187 17.91 9.19 13.21
N HIS A 188 16.98 8.39 13.72
CA HIS A 188 17.02 7.93 15.11
C HIS A 188 18.18 6.95 15.35
N ASN A 189 18.30 5.93 14.50
CA ASN A 189 19.40 4.97 14.56
C ASN A 189 19.54 4.22 13.21
N PRO A 190 20.62 4.42 12.43
CA PRO A 190 20.84 3.74 11.17
C PRO A 190 20.84 2.20 11.27
N ASP A 191 21.22 1.62 12.41
CA ASP A 191 21.18 0.16 12.61
C ASP A 191 19.75 -0.38 12.58
N TYR A 192 18.72 0.46 12.85
CA TYR A 192 17.33 0.05 12.69
C TYR A 192 17.01 -0.32 11.24
N ILE A 193 17.50 0.49 10.31
CA ILE A 193 17.32 0.21 8.87
C ILE A 193 18.08 -1.04 8.45
N LYS A 194 19.34 -1.20 8.91
CA LYS A 194 20.13 -2.39 8.63
C LYS A 194 19.42 -3.68 9.06
N ILE A 195 18.79 -3.67 10.22
CA ILE A 195 18.02 -4.80 10.73
C ILE A 195 16.72 -5.00 9.93
N LEU A 196 15.98 -3.93 9.67
CA LEU A 196 14.71 -3.99 8.95
C LEU A 196 14.85 -4.37 7.47
N MET A 197 16.05 -4.31 6.90
CA MET A 197 16.38 -4.79 5.56
C MET A 197 16.84 -6.26 5.52
N GLN A 198 16.91 -6.97 6.65
CA GLN A 198 17.25 -8.41 6.66
C GLN A 198 16.12 -9.24 6.06
N ASN A 199 16.49 -10.22 5.23
CA ASN A 199 15.54 -11.03 4.44
C ASN A 199 14.63 -11.95 5.26
N ASP A 200 14.82 -12.05 6.55
CA ASP A 200 14.07 -12.93 7.45
C ASP A 200 13.54 -12.22 8.71
N ILE A 201 13.60 -10.87 8.72
CA ILE A 201 13.24 -10.07 9.90
C ILE A 201 11.76 -10.22 10.28
N MET A 202 10.88 -10.38 9.30
CA MET A 202 9.44 -10.53 9.50
C MET A 202 8.88 -11.67 8.66
N GLU A 203 8.24 -12.64 9.32
CA GLU A 203 7.59 -13.79 8.70
C GLU A 203 6.07 -13.66 8.82
N ILE A 204 5.37 -13.89 7.72
CA ILE A 204 3.92 -14.05 7.67
C ILE A 204 3.65 -15.54 7.55
N PRO A 205 3.13 -16.21 8.60
CA PRO A 205 2.77 -17.62 8.54
C PRO A 205 1.75 -17.89 7.44
N GLY A 206 1.89 -19.03 6.78
CA GLY A 206 0.93 -19.49 5.79
C GLY A 206 -0.47 -19.68 6.39
N ASN A 207 -1.49 -19.50 5.57
CA ASN A 207 -2.86 -19.74 5.98
C ASN A 207 -3.15 -21.23 6.04
N LYS A 208 -3.34 -21.77 7.24
CA LYS A 208 -3.59 -23.22 7.47
C LYS A 208 -4.83 -23.74 6.71
N ASN A 209 -5.77 -22.86 6.35
CA ASN A 209 -6.97 -23.22 5.62
C ASN A 209 -6.77 -23.23 4.09
N ILE A 210 -5.60 -22.84 3.60
CA ILE A 210 -5.26 -22.84 2.17
C ILE A 210 -4.14 -23.87 1.96
N LYS A 211 -4.47 -24.96 1.29
CA LYS A 211 -3.50 -26.02 0.95
C LYS A 211 -2.36 -25.44 0.12
N GLY A 212 -1.12 -25.66 0.55
CA GLY A 212 0.07 -25.15 -0.13
C GLY A 212 0.46 -23.70 0.24
N SER A 213 -0.26 -23.05 1.16
CA SER A 213 0.13 -21.73 1.68
C SER A 213 1.33 -21.88 2.62
N GLY A 214 2.53 -21.63 2.12
CA GLY A 214 3.75 -21.56 2.91
C GLY A 214 3.88 -20.26 3.70
N SER A 215 4.78 -20.22 4.70
CA SER A 215 5.15 -18.98 5.35
C SER A 215 6.04 -18.12 4.43
N ILE A 216 5.89 -16.80 4.50
CA ILE A 216 6.66 -15.84 3.72
C ILE A 216 7.54 -15.01 4.65
N LYS A 217 8.85 -15.22 4.58
CA LYS A 217 9.87 -14.40 5.23
C LYS A 217 10.29 -13.26 4.30
N GLY A 218 10.68 -12.14 4.89
CA GLY A 218 11.21 -11.04 4.10
C GLY A 218 11.52 -9.81 4.96
N PRO A 219 12.20 -8.82 4.35
CA PRO A 219 12.51 -7.55 4.98
C PRO A 219 11.26 -6.70 5.20
N VAL A 220 11.40 -5.69 6.06
CA VAL A 220 10.42 -4.61 6.19
C VAL A 220 10.68 -3.53 5.15
N PHE A 221 11.93 -3.14 4.95
CA PHE A 221 12.35 -2.25 3.87
C PHE A 221 13.22 -2.98 2.87
N TYR A 222 13.03 -2.68 1.59
CA TYR A 222 13.90 -3.16 0.53
C TYR A 222 13.98 -2.14 -0.60
N ILE A 223 15.09 -2.16 -1.33
CA ILE A 223 15.32 -1.33 -2.51
C ILE A 223 15.09 -2.23 -3.72
N ASP A 224 14.26 -1.78 -4.66
CA ASP A 224 14.00 -2.56 -5.88
C ASP A 224 15.04 -2.29 -6.97
N GLU A 225 14.91 -2.99 -8.09
CA GLU A 225 15.81 -2.93 -9.24
C GLU A 225 15.88 -1.55 -9.91
N LYS A 226 14.89 -0.70 -9.67
CA LYS A 226 14.85 0.70 -10.14
C LYS A 226 15.33 1.69 -9.10
N ASN A 227 15.89 1.21 -7.99
CA ASN A 227 16.37 2.02 -6.88
C ASN A 227 15.28 2.77 -6.11
N PHE A 228 14.06 2.24 -6.07
CA PHE A 228 13.01 2.76 -5.20
C PHE A 228 12.99 2.04 -3.88
N LEU A 229 12.78 2.80 -2.81
CA LEU A 229 12.51 2.23 -1.49
C LEU A 229 11.08 1.71 -1.44
N ASN A 230 10.93 0.49 -0.93
CA ASN A 230 9.64 -0.15 -0.72
C ASN A 230 9.52 -0.60 0.73
N MET A 231 8.28 -0.73 1.22
CA MET A 231 8.00 -1.23 2.56
C MET A 231 7.02 -2.39 2.52
N ARG A 232 7.33 -3.45 3.29
CA ARG A 232 6.46 -4.59 3.56
C ARG A 232 6.15 -4.61 5.04
N PHE A 233 4.94 -4.21 5.43
CA PHE A 233 4.61 -4.03 6.84
C PHE A 233 3.14 -4.26 7.16
N THR A 234 2.88 -4.72 8.39
CA THR A 234 1.54 -4.70 8.98
C THR A 234 1.66 -4.60 10.51
N SER A 235 0.81 -3.79 11.11
CA SER A 235 0.74 -3.62 12.57
C SER A 235 -0.15 -4.66 13.26
N ARG A 236 -0.56 -5.73 12.56
CA ARG A 236 -1.30 -6.83 13.17
C ARG A 236 -0.46 -7.48 14.28
N GLN A 237 -1.12 -7.85 15.38
CA GLN A 237 -0.45 -8.55 16.47
C GLN A 237 -0.48 -10.09 16.30
N GLN A 238 -1.43 -10.59 15.50
CA GLN A 238 -1.60 -12.03 15.26
C GLN A 238 -1.12 -12.41 13.85
N ASN A 239 -0.64 -13.63 13.70
CA ASN A 239 -0.15 -14.18 12.44
C ASN A 239 1.00 -13.38 11.82
N ILE A 240 1.91 -12.90 12.65
CA ILE A 240 3.18 -12.28 12.28
C ILE A 240 4.23 -12.74 13.27
N ILE A 241 5.35 -13.16 12.75
CA ILE A 241 6.51 -13.56 13.53
C ILE A 241 7.66 -12.60 13.20
N TRP A 242 8.14 -11.91 14.22
CA TRP A 242 9.36 -11.10 14.14
C TRP A 242 10.52 -11.91 14.70
N GLN A 243 11.71 -11.71 14.17
CA GLN A 243 12.90 -12.19 14.86
C GLN A 243 12.94 -11.60 16.28
N LYS A 244 13.60 -12.32 17.22
CA LYS A 244 13.62 -11.96 18.63
C LYS A 244 14.98 -11.40 19.00
N SER A 245 15.03 -10.13 19.38
CA SER A 245 16.15 -9.49 20.06
C SER A 245 15.66 -8.22 20.77
N ASP A 246 16.42 -7.71 21.73
CA ASP A 246 16.11 -6.44 22.39
C ASP A 246 16.10 -5.27 21.39
N MET A 247 16.96 -5.32 20.39
CA MET A 247 17.00 -4.31 19.34
C MET A 247 15.71 -4.32 18.51
N ILE A 248 15.20 -5.49 18.13
CA ILE A 248 13.93 -5.60 17.39
C ILE A 248 12.76 -5.13 18.24
N LYS A 249 12.78 -5.38 19.54
CA LYS A 249 11.79 -4.83 20.44
C LYS A 249 11.81 -3.28 20.40
N LYS A 250 12.97 -2.65 20.55
CA LYS A 250 13.13 -1.19 20.45
C LYS A 250 12.67 -0.64 19.11
N ILE A 251 13.00 -1.30 18.01
CA ILE A 251 12.55 -0.93 16.67
C ILE A 251 11.01 -0.96 16.57
N LYS A 252 10.40 -2.03 17.03
CA LYS A 252 8.93 -2.17 17.03
C LYS A 252 8.28 -1.09 17.90
N ASP A 253 8.78 -0.88 19.10
CA ASP A 253 8.25 0.14 20.02
C ASP A 253 8.34 1.53 19.35
N TYR A 254 9.44 1.84 18.68
CA TYR A 254 9.60 3.09 17.92
C TYR A 254 8.58 3.21 16.77
N ILE A 255 8.45 2.18 15.93
CA ILE A 255 7.48 2.19 14.82
C ILE A 255 6.06 2.36 15.38
N PHE A 256 5.69 1.57 16.38
CA PHE A 256 4.33 1.61 16.93
C PHE A 256 4.03 2.94 17.62
N SER A 257 4.97 3.56 18.32
CA SER A 257 4.79 4.89 18.90
C SER A 257 4.62 5.96 17.81
N PHE A 258 5.38 5.88 16.70
CA PHE A 258 5.30 6.82 15.59
C PHE A 258 3.94 6.78 14.88
N ILE A 259 3.32 5.60 14.75
CA ILE A 259 2.04 5.40 14.04
C ILE A 259 0.82 5.37 14.98
N ALA A 260 1.02 5.48 16.30
CA ALA A 260 -0.06 5.43 17.30
C ALA A 260 -1.00 6.61 17.14
N GLU A 261 -0.45 7.80 16.93
CA GLU A 261 -1.18 9.06 16.82
C GLU A 261 -1.04 9.67 15.43
N ASP A 262 -2.02 10.48 15.06
CA ASP A 262 -1.94 11.27 13.85
C ASP A 262 -0.88 12.39 14.06
N ASN A 263 0.04 12.51 13.13
CA ASN A 263 1.12 13.49 13.15
C ASN A 263 1.16 14.30 11.86
N TYR A 264 2.07 15.26 11.75
CA TYR A 264 2.18 16.14 10.58
C TYR A 264 2.29 15.38 9.25
N TYR A 265 2.82 14.16 9.25
CA TYR A 265 3.06 13.36 8.06
C TYR A 265 1.93 12.36 7.76
N THR A 266 0.90 12.30 8.59
CA THR A 266 -0.27 11.46 8.36
C THR A 266 -1.36 12.25 7.62
N PHE A 267 -1.91 11.65 6.56
CA PHE A 267 -3.01 12.23 5.77
C PHE A 267 -4.31 11.51 6.04
N ASN A 268 -5.22 12.20 6.71
CA ASN A 268 -6.58 11.71 6.97
C ASN A 268 -7.50 12.11 5.81
N ILE A 269 -8.02 11.13 5.07
CA ILE A 269 -8.81 11.31 3.86
C ILE A 269 -10.16 10.63 4.02
N LEU A 270 -11.23 11.41 4.12
CA LEU A 270 -12.59 10.92 3.93
C LEU A 270 -12.96 11.08 2.45
N LEU A 271 -12.96 9.96 1.73
CA LEU A 271 -13.28 9.96 0.30
C LEU A 271 -14.78 10.23 0.10
N ARG A 272 -15.10 11.19 -0.78
CA ARG A 272 -16.43 11.44 -1.30
C ARG A 272 -16.66 10.60 -2.56
N GLU A 273 -17.90 10.56 -3.04
CA GLU A 273 -18.22 9.95 -4.33
C GLU A 273 -17.36 10.55 -5.44
N ASN A 274 -16.88 9.72 -6.34
CA ASN A 274 -15.96 10.03 -7.44
C ASN A 274 -14.56 10.51 -7.03
N GLN A 275 -14.24 10.50 -5.74
CA GLN A 275 -12.88 10.73 -5.24
C GLN A 275 -12.12 9.41 -5.08
N GLY A 276 -10.82 9.49 -5.21
CA GLY A 276 -9.92 8.38 -4.96
C GLY A 276 -8.51 8.83 -4.71
N TYR A 277 -7.64 7.87 -4.47
CA TYR A 277 -6.21 8.10 -4.46
C TYR A 277 -5.46 6.96 -5.11
N ILE A 278 -4.28 7.27 -5.64
CA ILE A 278 -3.30 6.30 -6.09
C ILE A 278 -2.09 6.42 -5.19
N ALA A 279 -1.53 5.30 -4.78
CA ALA A 279 -0.38 5.27 -3.89
C ALA A 279 0.65 4.22 -4.34
N ASN A 280 1.93 4.56 -4.23
CA ASN A 280 3.06 3.65 -4.36
C ASN A 280 3.21 2.81 -3.08
N ASN A 281 2.16 2.08 -2.77
CA ASN A 281 2.03 1.15 -1.64
C ASN A 281 2.49 1.71 -0.28
N VAL A 282 2.10 2.94 0.02
CA VAL A 282 2.38 3.58 1.31
C VAL A 282 1.70 2.86 2.47
N LEU A 283 2.18 3.09 3.69
CA LEU A 283 1.46 2.69 4.90
C LEU A 283 0.08 3.32 4.92
N HIS A 284 -0.94 2.52 5.20
CA HIS A 284 -2.30 3.02 5.32
C HIS A 284 -3.13 2.23 6.33
N LYS A 285 -4.11 2.91 6.92
CA LYS A 285 -5.15 2.34 7.79
C LYS A 285 -6.51 2.91 7.40
N ARG A 286 -7.58 2.25 7.85
CA ARG A 286 -8.97 2.75 7.68
C ARG A 286 -9.67 2.71 9.03
N LYS A 287 -10.35 3.80 9.41
CA LYS A 287 -11.23 3.81 10.56
C LYS A 287 -12.48 2.95 10.30
N GLU A 288 -13.11 2.51 11.36
CA GLU A 288 -14.43 1.88 11.27
C GLU A 288 -15.45 2.83 10.63
N TYR A 289 -16.53 2.28 10.10
CA TYR A 289 -17.56 3.08 9.46
C TYR A 289 -18.96 2.49 9.65
N VAL A 290 -19.95 3.35 9.44
CA VAL A 290 -21.35 2.99 9.43
C VAL A 290 -21.90 3.18 8.02
N ASP A 291 -22.55 2.13 7.49
CA ASP A 291 -23.24 2.21 6.20
C ASP A 291 -24.49 3.08 6.30
N GLY A 292 -24.86 3.73 5.22
CA GLY A 292 -26.14 4.41 5.04
C GLY A 292 -27.17 3.50 4.37
N ASP A 293 -28.15 4.11 3.70
CA ASP A 293 -29.16 3.39 2.89
C ASP A 293 -28.50 2.60 1.78
N LYS A 294 -27.42 3.14 1.22
CA LYS A 294 -26.50 2.41 0.34
C LYS A 294 -25.27 1.99 1.12
N LYS A 295 -24.83 0.75 0.93
CA LYS A 295 -23.57 0.28 1.49
C LYS A 295 -22.38 1.07 0.90
N ARG A 296 -21.40 1.37 1.75
CA ARG A 296 -20.12 1.91 1.28
C ARG A 296 -19.51 0.98 0.25
N LEU A 297 -19.07 1.55 -0.89
CA LEU A 297 -18.41 0.82 -1.97
C LEU A 297 -17.19 1.58 -2.43
N LEU A 298 -16.02 0.97 -2.25
CA LEU A 298 -14.78 1.42 -2.90
C LEU A 298 -14.31 0.37 -3.90
N LYS A 299 -13.80 0.82 -5.04
CA LYS A 299 -13.11 -0.02 -6.02
C LYS A 299 -11.62 0.05 -5.80
N ARG A 300 -10.97 -1.12 -5.73
CA ARG A 300 -9.51 -1.23 -5.56
C ARG A 300 -8.88 -2.00 -6.71
N LEU A 301 -7.84 -1.42 -7.29
CA LEU A 301 -6.92 -2.08 -8.21
C LEU A 301 -5.53 -2.09 -7.59
N ARG A 302 -4.78 -3.17 -7.80
CA ARG A 302 -3.39 -3.34 -7.33
C ARG A 302 -2.50 -3.61 -8.53
N PHE A 303 -1.25 -3.13 -8.47
CA PHE A 303 -0.33 -3.24 -9.60
C PHE A 303 1.06 -3.69 -9.13
N SER A 304 1.76 -4.41 -10.00
CA SER A 304 3.17 -4.76 -9.85
C SER A 304 4.11 -3.63 -10.27
N GLU A 305 3.58 -2.60 -10.94
CA GLU A 305 4.29 -1.36 -11.24
C GLU A 305 4.02 -0.30 -10.18
N ARG A 306 4.88 0.70 -10.14
CA ARG A 306 4.65 1.96 -9.40
C ARG A 306 4.47 3.12 -10.39
N VAL A 307 3.90 4.21 -9.93
CA VAL A 307 3.86 5.46 -10.70
C VAL A 307 5.21 6.15 -10.59
N GLU A 308 5.77 6.55 -11.75
CA GLU A 308 7.05 7.23 -11.95
C GLU A 308 6.87 8.53 -12.74
#